data_4c86279ebeeaf2e43fc3136f694e42d1
#
_entry.id   4c86279ebeeaf2e43fc3136f694e42d1
#
_cell.length_a   1.000
_cell.length_b   1.000
_cell.length_c   1.000
_cell.angle_alpha   90.00
_cell.angle_beta   90.00
_cell.angle_gamma   90.00
#
_symmetry.space_group_name_H-M   'P 1'
#
loop_
_entity.id
_entity.type
_entity.pdbx_description
1 polymer ?
#
loop_
_entity_poly.entity_id
_entity_poly.type
_entity_poly.pdbx_seq_one_letter_code
_entity_poly.pdbx_strand_id
1 'polypeptide(L)'
;MKSKYLAPLISASLTGFMLIVALLAMFSPTLGWFATNKSVSASGLSVTSVGIPKTEQEIIDGGEDIFAEMMPGERRSVTLRVKNLSGKPIIFRLHMSAPTEASDSVYVEDGLWHYFGTQVRLNSVKIGDSDTDSLILEGADKYLLPLEDSQYTGGLPPTALEFDSGDGYDFSSLSESQLTDAINLAIGEEITLTLEFEFVDNGEVQNAYISFADHSSGDAVKASLNLSRTLICYFDFAE
;
A
#
# COMPACT_ATOMS: atom_id res chain seq x y z
N MET A 1 -31.33 -47.10 43.75
CA MET A 1 -32.05 -46.17 42.84
C MET A 1 -31.17 -45.06 42.22
N LYS A 2 -29.91 -45.27 41.86
CA LYS A 2 -29.04 -44.16 41.30
C LYS A 2 -28.49 -44.37 39.90
N SER A 3 -28.77 -45.50 39.24
CA SER A 3 -28.15 -45.81 37.96
C SER A 3 -28.94 -45.39 36.71
N LYS A 4 -30.22 -45.08 36.80
CA LYS A 4 -31.07 -44.82 35.63
C LYS A 4 -30.85 -43.42 35.01
N TYR A 5 -30.22 -42.49 35.69
CA TYR A 5 -30.02 -41.10 35.22
C TYR A 5 -28.57 -40.82 34.78
N LEU A 6 -27.64 -41.74 35.06
CA LEU A 6 -26.23 -41.53 34.72
C LEU A 6 -25.98 -41.67 33.21
N ALA A 7 -26.58 -42.64 32.56
CA ALA A 7 -26.39 -42.90 31.12
C ALA A 7 -26.90 -41.71 30.23
N PRO A 8 -28.08 -41.15 30.42
CA PRO A 8 -28.53 -40.00 29.64
C PRO A 8 -27.75 -38.72 29.94
N LEU A 9 -27.22 -38.56 31.16
CA LEU A 9 -26.39 -37.42 31.52
C LEU A 9 -25.04 -37.44 30.83
N ILE A 10 -24.41 -38.64 30.77
CA ILE A 10 -23.12 -38.84 30.04
C ILE A 10 -23.34 -38.66 28.54
N SER A 11 -24.43 -39.17 27.99
CA SER A 11 -24.75 -38.99 26.56
C SER A 11 -24.98 -37.50 26.22
N ALA A 12 -25.72 -36.75 27.04
CA ALA A 12 -25.96 -35.34 26.81
C ALA A 12 -24.68 -34.52 26.92
N SER A 13 -23.78 -34.82 27.86
CA SER A 13 -22.49 -34.13 27.98
C SER A 13 -21.54 -34.42 26.82
N LEU A 14 -21.52 -35.66 26.33
CA LEU A 14 -20.73 -36.06 25.17
C LEU A 14 -21.22 -35.38 23.89
N THR A 15 -22.54 -35.30 23.71
CA THR A 15 -23.15 -34.62 22.57
C THR A 15 -22.87 -33.11 22.61
N GLY A 16 -22.94 -32.47 23.79
CA GLY A 16 -22.60 -31.08 23.98
C GLY A 16 -21.13 -30.78 23.68
N PHE A 17 -20.23 -31.67 24.12
CA PHE A 17 -18.79 -31.55 23.84
C PHE A 17 -18.50 -31.67 22.33
N MET A 18 -19.10 -32.64 21.65
CA MET A 18 -18.96 -32.84 20.19
C MET A 18 -19.48 -31.63 19.41
N LEU A 19 -20.58 -31.00 19.86
CA LEU A 19 -21.11 -29.79 19.23
C LEU A 19 -20.13 -28.62 19.35
N ILE A 20 -19.53 -28.45 20.52
CA ILE A 20 -18.51 -27.41 20.75
C ILE A 20 -17.28 -27.63 19.86
N VAL A 21 -16.79 -28.85 19.77
CA VAL A 21 -15.66 -29.21 18.90
C VAL A 21 -15.99 -28.99 17.42
N ALA A 22 -17.21 -29.33 16.99
CA ALA A 22 -17.66 -29.07 15.63
C ALA A 22 -17.76 -27.58 15.31
N LEU A 23 -18.27 -26.77 16.25
CA LEU A 23 -18.30 -25.30 16.12
C LEU A 23 -16.87 -24.73 16.03
N LEU A 24 -15.97 -25.15 16.91
CA LEU A 24 -14.57 -24.71 16.88
C LEU A 24 -13.88 -25.11 15.58
N ALA A 25 -14.16 -26.32 15.04
CA ALA A 25 -13.63 -26.76 13.77
C ALA A 25 -14.19 -25.98 12.58
N MET A 26 -15.43 -25.48 12.65
CA MET A 26 -16.01 -24.62 11.62
C MET A 26 -15.43 -23.20 11.65
N PHE A 27 -15.08 -22.67 12.83
CA PHE A 27 -14.47 -21.33 12.95
C PHE A 27 -12.95 -21.34 12.74
N SER A 28 -12.26 -22.48 12.91
CA SER A 28 -10.82 -22.60 12.74
C SER A 28 -10.33 -22.21 11.32
N PRO A 29 -10.98 -22.64 10.22
CA PRO A 29 -10.58 -22.19 8.88
C PRO A 29 -10.81 -20.70 8.64
N THR A 30 -11.88 -20.12 9.19
CA THR A 30 -12.16 -18.69 9.06
C THR A 30 -11.18 -17.83 9.86
N LEU A 31 -10.79 -18.26 11.05
CA LEU A 31 -9.76 -17.59 11.84
C LEU A 31 -8.37 -17.72 11.19
N GLY A 32 -8.06 -18.87 10.58
CA GLY A 32 -6.84 -19.08 9.79
C GLY A 32 -6.78 -18.19 8.55
N TRP A 33 -7.92 -17.91 7.93
CA TRP A 33 -8.02 -17.03 6.78
C TRP A 33 -7.72 -15.56 7.15
N PHE A 34 -8.20 -15.09 8.31
CA PHE A 34 -7.87 -13.75 8.82
C PHE A 34 -6.44 -13.64 9.36
N ALA A 35 -5.83 -14.74 9.81
CA ALA A 35 -4.46 -14.75 10.33
C ALA A 35 -3.37 -14.72 9.24
N THR A 36 -3.71 -15.00 7.98
CA THR A 36 -2.76 -14.99 6.85
C THR A 36 -2.60 -13.61 6.21
N ASN A 37 -3.46 -12.66 6.54
CA ASN A 37 -3.30 -11.27 6.10
C ASN A 37 -2.33 -10.53 7.01
N LYS A 38 -1.03 -10.79 6.88
CA LYS A 38 -0.01 -9.92 7.46
C LYS A 38 0.05 -8.63 6.66
N SER A 39 -0.39 -7.52 7.25
CA SER A 39 0.03 -6.22 6.77
C SER A 39 1.47 -5.99 7.26
N VAL A 40 2.40 -5.89 6.34
CA VAL A 40 3.76 -5.44 6.64
C VAL A 40 3.77 -3.96 6.29
N SER A 41 3.93 -3.11 7.28
CA SER A 41 4.06 -1.68 7.05
C SER A 41 5.52 -1.28 7.15
N ALA A 42 6.00 -0.68 6.09
CA ALA A 42 7.13 0.23 6.15
C ALA A 42 6.56 1.64 6.32
N SER A 43 7.26 2.51 7.00
CA SER A 43 6.85 3.91 7.10
C SER A 43 6.71 4.48 5.69
N GLY A 44 5.53 5.00 5.38
CA GLY A 44 5.20 5.51 4.05
C GLY A 44 4.65 4.49 3.06
N LEU A 45 4.95 3.20 3.19
CA LEU A 45 4.43 2.17 2.29
C LEU A 45 4.05 0.91 3.07
N SER A 46 2.85 0.41 2.84
CA SER A 46 2.37 -0.86 3.38
C SER A 46 1.93 -1.81 2.27
N VAL A 47 1.82 -3.10 2.57
CA VAL A 47 1.28 -4.09 1.63
C VAL A 47 0.13 -4.85 2.26
N THR A 48 -0.89 -5.10 1.48
CA THR A 48 -2.03 -5.96 1.85
C THR A 48 -2.39 -6.89 0.70
N SER A 49 -3.14 -7.94 1.00
CA SER A 49 -3.59 -8.90 -0.01
C SER A 49 -5.10 -9.04 -0.02
N VAL A 50 -5.65 -9.27 -1.21
CA VAL A 50 -7.05 -9.54 -1.47
C VAL A 50 -7.15 -10.76 -2.37
N GLY A 51 -7.93 -11.76 -1.98
CA GLY A 51 -8.16 -12.94 -2.79
C GLY A 51 -8.25 -14.22 -1.98
N ILE A 52 -8.57 -15.34 -2.67
CA ILE A 52 -8.76 -16.67 -2.07
C ILE A 52 -7.44 -17.46 -1.98
N PRO A 53 -6.49 -17.35 -2.95
CA PRO A 53 -5.26 -18.13 -2.90
C PRO A 53 -4.42 -17.85 -1.66
N LYS A 54 -3.79 -18.89 -1.12
CA LYS A 54 -2.83 -18.72 -0.03
C LYS A 54 -1.52 -18.18 -0.59
N THR A 55 -1.12 -17.01 -0.12
CA THR A 55 0.07 -16.31 -0.57
C THR A 55 0.85 -15.74 0.61
N GLU A 56 2.10 -15.38 0.38
CA GLU A 56 2.93 -14.61 1.29
C GLU A 56 3.44 -13.37 0.55
N GLN A 57 3.32 -12.21 1.19
CA GLN A 57 3.82 -10.93 0.68
C GLN A 57 4.64 -10.25 1.76
N GLU A 58 5.76 -9.67 1.40
CA GLU A 58 6.64 -8.98 2.32
C GLU A 58 7.43 -7.90 1.59
N ILE A 59 7.55 -6.72 2.20
CA ILE A 59 8.54 -5.72 1.80
C ILE A 59 9.86 -6.15 2.41
N ILE A 60 10.83 -6.51 1.56
CA ILE A 60 12.12 -7.07 2.00
C ILE A 60 13.25 -6.05 1.98
N ASP A 61 13.07 -4.93 1.30
CA ASP A 61 14.02 -3.83 1.24
C ASP A 61 13.32 -2.49 0.99
N GLY A 62 13.92 -1.39 1.41
CA GLY A 62 13.39 -0.02 1.27
C GLY A 62 12.24 0.30 2.24
N GLY A 63 12.09 -0.48 3.31
CA GLY A 63 10.88 -0.58 4.11
C GLY A 63 10.51 0.64 4.91
N GLU A 64 11.28 1.09 5.85
CA GLU A 64 10.88 2.16 6.76
C GLU A 64 11.23 3.54 6.17
N ASP A 65 10.28 4.48 6.24
CA ASP A 65 10.46 5.89 5.88
C ASP A 65 10.88 6.17 4.43
N ILE A 66 10.42 5.35 3.46
CA ILE A 66 10.81 5.52 2.05
C ILE A 66 10.60 6.94 1.52
N PHE A 67 9.56 7.64 1.98
CA PHE A 67 9.25 9.00 1.55
C PHE A 67 9.79 10.07 2.52
N ALA A 68 10.31 9.66 3.69
CA ALA A 68 10.81 10.61 4.68
C ALA A 68 12.09 11.28 4.19
N GLU A 69 12.16 12.58 4.36
CA GLU A 69 13.38 13.38 4.04
C GLU A 69 13.90 13.19 2.61
N MET A 70 13.03 12.85 1.64
CA MET A 70 13.42 12.83 0.24
C MET A 70 13.78 14.24 -0.25
N MET A 71 14.82 14.33 -1.06
CA MET A 71 15.25 15.58 -1.71
C MET A 71 14.75 15.62 -3.16
N PRO A 72 14.47 16.81 -3.72
CA PRO A 72 14.17 16.94 -5.14
C PRO A 72 15.21 16.25 -6.02
N GLY A 73 14.76 15.45 -6.97
CA GLY A 73 15.61 14.61 -7.84
C GLY A 73 16.06 13.30 -7.22
N GLU A 74 15.77 13.05 -5.93
CA GLU A 74 16.13 11.78 -5.28
C GLU A 74 15.21 10.64 -5.74
N ARG A 75 15.81 9.46 -5.89
CA ARG A 75 15.12 8.20 -6.19
C ARG A 75 15.32 7.21 -5.06
N ARG A 76 14.26 6.52 -4.72
CA ARG A 76 14.29 5.42 -3.73
C ARG A 76 13.53 4.24 -4.26
N SER A 77 13.99 3.05 -3.88
CA SER A 77 13.38 1.79 -4.31
C SER A 77 12.85 1.00 -3.12
N VAL A 78 11.78 0.26 -3.38
CA VAL A 78 11.20 -0.72 -2.48
C VAL A 78 11.14 -2.05 -3.18
N THR A 79 11.52 -3.11 -2.50
CA THR A 79 11.41 -4.47 -3.01
C THR A 79 10.30 -5.23 -2.29
N LEU A 80 9.29 -5.61 -3.04
CA LEU A 80 8.17 -6.44 -2.63
C LEU A 80 8.41 -7.89 -3.06
N ARG A 81 8.40 -8.82 -2.11
CA ARG A 81 8.41 -10.26 -2.37
C ARG A 81 6.99 -10.78 -2.37
N VAL A 82 6.65 -11.60 -3.36
CA VAL A 82 5.35 -12.29 -3.48
C VAL A 82 5.59 -13.75 -3.76
N LYS A 83 4.96 -14.64 -2.96
CA LYS A 83 5.11 -16.09 -3.06
C LYS A 83 3.76 -16.79 -3.12
N ASN A 84 3.62 -17.70 -4.06
CA ASN A 84 2.47 -18.58 -4.16
C ASN A 84 2.62 -19.78 -3.21
N LEU A 85 1.85 -19.81 -2.13
CA LEU A 85 1.79 -20.93 -1.18
C LEU A 85 0.56 -21.84 -1.43
N SER A 86 -0.21 -21.56 -2.48
CA SER A 86 -1.38 -22.39 -2.84
C SER A 86 -0.96 -23.65 -3.59
N GLY A 87 -1.84 -24.64 -3.61
CA GLY A 87 -1.63 -25.88 -4.40
C GLY A 87 -1.97 -25.75 -5.89
N LYS A 88 -2.16 -24.53 -6.40
CA LYS A 88 -2.52 -24.23 -7.80
C LYS A 88 -1.76 -23.02 -8.29
N PRO A 89 -1.55 -22.88 -9.62
CA PRO A 89 -1.08 -21.63 -10.19
C PRO A 89 -2.05 -20.48 -9.86
N ILE A 90 -1.51 -19.28 -9.69
CA ILE A 90 -2.27 -18.07 -9.40
C ILE A 90 -1.93 -16.96 -10.38
N ILE A 91 -2.84 -16.01 -10.47
CA ILE A 91 -2.64 -14.74 -11.14
C ILE A 91 -2.63 -13.67 -10.05
N PHE A 92 -1.68 -12.75 -10.14
CA PHE A 92 -1.66 -11.60 -9.26
C PHE A 92 -1.58 -10.30 -10.04
N ARG A 93 -2.16 -9.25 -9.47
CA ARG A 93 -2.09 -7.87 -9.95
C ARG A 93 -1.71 -6.95 -8.80
N LEU A 94 -0.83 -6.00 -9.07
CA LEU A 94 -0.43 -5.00 -8.10
C LEU A 94 -1.26 -3.73 -8.32
N HIS A 95 -1.86 -3.24 -7.24
CA HIS A 95 -2.55 -1.96 -7.18
C HIS A 95 -1.92 -1.06 -6.11
N MET A 96 -2.23 0.21 -6.16
CA MET A 96 -1.91 1.17 -5.11
C MET A 96 -3.20 1.82 -4.61
N SER A 97 -3.32 1.95 -3.30
CA SER A 97 -4.50 2.56 -2.67
C SER A 97 -4.73 3.99 -3.14
N ALA A 98 -5.99 4.41 -3.19
CA ALA A 98 -6.32 5.81 -3.38
C ALA A 98 -5.63 6.67 -2.31
N PRO A 99 -5.13 7.86 -2.67
CA PRO A 99 -4.72 8.86 -1.70
C PRO A 99 -5.93 9.38 -0.90
N THR A 100 -5.66 9.80 0.33
CA THR A 100 -6.66 10.38 1.25
C THR A 100 -6.02 11.51 2.02
N GLU A 101 -6.81 12.40 2.63
CA GLU A 101 -6.30 13.45 3.52
C GLU A 101 -5.39 12.90 4.63
N ALA A 102 -5.68 11.72 5.15
CA ALA A 102 -4.88 11.08 6.20
C ALA A 102 -3.55 10.50 5.68
N SER A 103 -3.48 10.16 4.39
CA SER A 103 -2.31 9.54 3.76
C SER A 103 -1.40 10.53 3.02
N ASP A 104 -1.81 11.78 2.90
CA ASP A 104 -1.07 12.85 2.23
C ASP A 104 -1.24 14.14 3.02
N SER A 105 -0.30 14.41 3.93
CA SER A 105 -0.37 15.62 4.75
C SER A 105 -0.17 16.87 3.90
N VAL A 106 -0.79 17.95 4.33
CA VAL A 106 -0.77 19.22 3.63
C VAL A 106 -0.05 20.28 4.46
N TYR A 107 0.72 21.13 3.79
CA TYR A 107 1.22 22.37 4.31
C TYR A 107 0.58 23.54 3.56
N VAL A 108 0.04 24.52 4.29
CA VAL A 108 -0.61 25.70 3.70
C VAL A 108 0.15 26.96 4.11
N GLU A 109 0.57 27.77 3.12
CA GLU A 109 1.24 29.05 3.32
C GLU A 109 0.71 30.07 2.31
N ASP A 110 0.28 31.22 2.77
CA ASP A 110 -0.24 32.33 1.94
C ASP A 110 -1.40 31.91 0.99
N GLY A 111 -2.23 30.94 1.40
CA GLY A 111 -3.32 30.41 0.60
C GLY A 111 -2.90 29.37 -0.45
N LEU A 112 -1.62 29.03 -0.50
CA LEU A 112 -1.07 27.97 -1.36
C LEU A 112 -0.99 26.65 -0.61
N TRP A 113 -1.38 25.58 -1.27
CA TRP A 113 -1.47 24.23 -0.73
C TRP A 113 -0.34 23.36 -1.27
N HIS A 114 0.44 22.76 -0.38
CA HIS A 114 1.56 21.90 -0.71
C HIS A 114 1.22 20.45 -0.31
N TYR A 115 1.01 19.59 -1.28
CA TYR A 115 0.77 18.15 -1.10
C TYR A 115 1.98 17.38 -1.59
N PHE A 116 2.62 16.60 -0.71
CA PHE A 116 3.84 15.89 -1.08
C PHE A 116 3.59 14.83 -2.16
N GLY A 117 2.42 14.20 -2.16
CA GLY A 117 2.04 13.23 -3.17
C GLY A 117 2.00 13.76 -4.61
N THR A 118 1.84 15.08 -4.80
CA THR A 118 1.91 15.70 -6.13
C THR A 118 3.32 15.73 -6.69
N GLN A 119 4.33 15.65 -5.83
CA GLN A 119 5.75 15.78 -6.19
C GLN A 119 6.44 14.43 -6.34
N VAL A 120 5.88 13.37 -5.76
CA VAL A 120 6.46 12.02 -5.79
C VAL A 120 5.74 11.17 -6.82
N ARG A 121 6.50 10.57 -7.72
CA ARG A 121 5.96 9.64 -8.72
C ARG A 121 6.57 8.25 -8.61
N LEU A 122 5.80 7.24 -9.03
CA LEU A 122 6.28 5.90 -9.30
C LEU A 122 6.88 5.86 -10.70
N ASN A 123 8.18 5.67 -10.81
CA ASN A 123 8.89 5.64 -12.09
C ASN A 123 8.81 4.29 -12.77
N SER A 124 8.95 3.21 -11.99
CA SER A 124 8.97 1.85 -12.54
C SER A 124 8.54 0.81 -11.53
N VAL A 125 7.99 -0.29 -12.06
CA VAL A 125 7.78 -1.56 -11.36
C VAL A 125 8.48 -2.63 -12.19
N LYS A 126 9.44 -3.35 -11.64
CA LYS A 126 10.25 -4.35 -12.35
C LYS A 126 10.26 -5.67 -11.60
N ILE A 127 10.43 -6.79 -12.33
CA ILE A 127 10.64 -8.10 -11.71
C ILE A 127 12.14 -8.23 -11.39
N GLY A 128 12.45 -8.44 -10.10
CA GLY A 128 13.81 -8.53 -9.59
C GLY A 128 14.61 -7.26 -9.83
N ASP A 129 15.90 -7.42 -10.07
CA ASP A 129 16.86 -6.34 -10.40
C ASP A 129 17.02 -6.15 -11.92
N SER A 130 16.07 -6.65 -12.70
CA SER A 130 16.13 -6.60 -14.16
C SER A 130 16.06 -5.16 -14.67
N ASP A 131 16.94 -4.81 -15.60
CA ASP A 131 16.85 -3.56 -16.36
C ASP A 131 15.81 -3.62 -17.50
N THR A 132 14.94 -4.65 -17.47
CA THR A 132 13.85 -4.79 -18.44
C THR A 132 12.82 -3.68 -18.33
N ASP A 133 11.96 -3.58 -19.33
CA ASP A 133 10.90 -2.59 -19.39
C ASP A 133 10.03 -2.60 -18.13
N SER A 134 9.57 -1.42 -17.73
CA SER A 134 8.67 -1.26 -16.60
C SER A 134 7.36 -2.02 -16.85
N LEU A 135 6.88 -2.71 -15.80
CA LEU A 135 5.57 -3.38 -15.80
C LEU A 135 4.40 -2.42 -15.54
N ILE A 136 4.66 -1.12 -15.34
CA ILE A 136 3.59 -0.14 -15.11
C ILE A 136 2.70 -0.09 -16.35
N LEU A 137 1.39 -0.24 -16.14
CA LEU A 137 0.38 -0.11 -17.19
C LEU A 137 0.43 1.27 -17.83
N GLU A 138 0.19 1.33 -19.13
CA GLU A 138 -0.04 2.61 -19.83
C GLU A 138 -1.29 3.28 -19.25
N GLY A 139 -1.16 4.55 -18.85
CA GLY A 139 -2.24 5.31 -18.21
C GLY A 139 -2.44 5.08 -16.72
N ALA A 140 -1.60 4.25 -16.06
CA ALA A 140 -1.57 4.20 -14.60
C ALA A 140 -1.10 5.54 -14.04
N ASP A 141 -1.77 6.03 -12.99
CA ASP A 141 -1.38 7.25 -12.30
C ASP A 141 0.02 7.09 -11.72
N LYS A 142 0.95 7.90 -12.22
CA LYS A 142 2.35 7.81 -11.82
C LYS A 142 2.66 8.64 -10.59
N TYR A 143 1.99 9.79 -10.41
CA TYR A 143 2.13 10.60 -9.20
C TYR A 143 1.28 10.03 -8.07
N LEU A 144 1.82 10.10 -6.84
CA LEU A 144 1.13 9.54 -5.68
C LEU A 144 -0.12 10.32 -5.29
N LEU A 145 -0.22 11.58 -5.68
CA LEU A 145 -1.46 12.37 -5.74
C LEU A 145 -1.56 12.93 -7.17
N PRO A 146 -2.40 12.35 -8.04
CA PRO A 146 -2.52 12.80 -9.43
C PRO A 146 -3.19 14.17 -9.50
N LEU A 147 -2.70 15.00 -10.42
CA LEU A 147 -3.28 16.29 -10.76
C LEU A 147 -3.97 16.23 -12.11
N GLU A 148 -4.84 17.18 -12.38
CA GLU A 148 -5.37 17.37 -13.73
C GLU A 148 -4.29 17.87 -14.69
N ASP A 149 -4.36 17.48 -15.96
CA ASP A 149 -3.37 17.84 -16.98
C ASP A 149 -3.14 19.36 -17.08
N SER A 150 -4.16 20.16 -16.82
CA SER A 150 -4.09 21.63 -16.82
C SER A 150 -3.17 22.21 -15.72
N GLN A 151 -2.89 21.44 -14.69
CA GLN A 151 -2.08 21.86 -13.55
C GLN A 151 -0.58 21.58 -13.76
N TYR A 152 -0.22 20.81 -14.80
CA TYR A 152 1.17 20.55 -15.15
C TYR A 152 1.72 21.63 -16.09
N THR A 153 2.90 22.16 -15.77
CA THR A 153 3.63 23.09 -16.63
C THR A 153 4.83 22.35 -17.24
N GLY A 154 4.79 22.16 -18.56
CA GLY A 154 5.86 21.41 -19.24
C GLY A 154 6.00 19.95 -18.80
N GLY A 155 4.92 19.34 -18.27
CA GLY A 155 4.92 17.98 -17.75
C GLY A 155 5.47 17.84 -16.32
N LEU A 156 5.75 18.95 -15.65
CA LEU A 156 6.23 18.98 -14.26
C LEU A 156 5.12 19.40 -13.31
N PRO A 157 5.06 18.84 -12.09
CA PRO A 157 4.07 19.24 -11.10
C PRO A 157 4.36 20.66 -10.57
N PRO A 158 3.32 21.47 -10.26
CA PRO A 158 3.51 22.74 -9.61
C PRO A 158 4.01 22.57 -8.18
N THR A 159 4.81 23.51 -7.68
CA THR A 159 5.29 23.46 -6.29
C THR A 159 4.16 23.63 -5.29
N ALA A 160 3.10 24.33 -5.64
CA ALA A 160 1.93 24.58 -4.80
C ALA A 160 0.67 24.67 -5.66
N LEU A 161 -0.47 24.44 -5.04
CA LEU A 161 -1.79 24.50 -5.66
C LEU A 161 -2.62 25.64 -5.08
N GLU A 162 -3.40 26.30 -5.92
CA GLU A 162 -4.44 27.26 -5.52
C GLU A 162 -5.81 26.59 -5.71
N PHE A 163 -6.71 26.78 -4.74
CA PHE A 163 -8.10 26.32 -4.82
C PHE A 163 -9.06 27.46 -4.57
N ASP A 164 -9.97 27.68 -5.49
CA ASP A 164 -10.96 28.77 -5.45
C ASP A 164 -11.89 28.69 -4.23
N SER A 165 -12.19 27.47 -3.76
CA SER A 165 -13.07 27.22 -2.60
C SER A 165 -12.37 27.41 -1.25
N GLY A 166 -11.04 27.40 -1.22
CA GLY A 166 -10.27 27.36 0.02
C GLY A 166 -10.35 26.01 0.79
N ASP A 167 -10.96 24.99 0.22
CA ASP A 167 -11.19 23.68 0.86
C ASP A 167 -10.06 22.67 0.59
N GLY A 168 -9.07 23.04 -0.25
CA GLY A 168 -7.97 22.15 -0.63
C GLY A 168 -8.34 21.13 -1.71
N TYR A 169 -7.57 20.05 -1.79
CA TYR A 169 -7.74 19.00 -2.79
C TYR A 169 -8.94 18.09 -2.47
N ASP A 170 -9.76 17.80 -3.46
CA ASP A 170 -10.88 16.86 -3.32
C ASP A 170 -10.43 15.41 -3.53
N PHE A 171 -10.19 14.69 -2.44
CA PHE A 171 -9.83 13.27 -2.47
C PHE A 171 -11.00 12.33 -2.76
N SER A 172 -12.25 12.82 -2.75
CA SER A 172 -13.44 11.95 -2.86
C SER A 172 -13.61 11.29 -4.23
N SER A 173 -13.02 11.88 -5.26
CA SER A 173 -13.07 11.40 -6.64
C SER A 173 -12.00 10.37 -6.96
N LEU A 174 -10.99 10.21 -6.07
CA LEU A 174 -9.86 9.35 -6.32
C LEU A 174 -10.17 7.88 -6.00
N SER A 175 -9.63 7.00 -6.81
CA SER A 175 -9.76 5.55 -6.65
C SER A 175 -8.38 4.89 -6.59
N GLU A 176 -8.33 3.62 -6.21
CA GLU A 176 -7.10 2.84 -6.32
C GLU A 176 -6.65 2.73 -7.78
N SER A 177 -5.34 2.73 -8.00
CA SER A 177 -4.72 2.55 -9.31
C SER A 177 -4.19 1.14 -9.48
N GLN A 178 -4.57 0.47 -10.57
CA GLN A 178 -3.91 -0.77 -10.99
C GLN A 178 -2.55 -0.42 -11.60
N LEU A 179 -1.48 -0.98 -11.03
CA LEU A 179 -0.10 -0.68 -11.46
C LEU A 179 0.43 -1.65 -12.50
N THR A 180 0.05 -2.93 -12.43
CA THR A 180 0.57 -3.96 -13.32
C THR A 180 -0.54 -4.74 -14.00
N ASP A 181 -0.22 -5.30 -15.18
CA ASP A 181 -1.00 -6.39 -15.76
C ASP A 181 -0.98 -7.63 -14.86
N ALA A 182 -1.71 -8.66 -15.29
CA ALA A 182 -1.76 -9.94 -14.62
C ALA A 182 -0.40 -10.66 -14.71
N ILE A 183 0.16 -10.99 -13.56
CA ILE A 183 1.41 -11.75 -13.43
C ILE A 183 1.05 -13.17 -12.99
N ASN A 184 1.50 -14.16 -13.75
CA ASN A 184 1.26 -15.57 -13.43
C ASN A 184 2.35 -16.09 -12.49
N LEU A 185 1.95 -16.81 -11.44
CA LEU A 185 2.85 -17.47 -10.51
C LEU A 185 2.52 -18.96 -10.44
N ALA A 186 3.47 -19.82 -10.79
CA ALA A 186 3.35 -21.26 -10.65
C ALA A 186 3.28 -21.68 -9.17
N ILE A 187 2.96 -22.95 -8.93
CA ILE A 187 2.91 -23.50 -7.58
C ILE A 187 4.28 -23.37 -6.90
N GLY A 188 4.31 -22.74 -5.74
CA GLY A 188 5.54 -22.52 -4.95
C GLY A 188 6.48 -21.47 -5.53
N GLU A 189 6.13 -20.84 -6.64
CA GLU A 189 6.94 -19.78 -7.24
C GLU A 189 6.95 -18.54 -6.34
N GLU A 190 8.11 -17.89 -6.34
CA GLU A 190 8.38 -16.65 -5.64
C GLU A 190 8.96 -15.64 -6.64
N ILE A 191 8.44 -14.43 -6.61
CA ILE A 191 8.98 -13.30 -7.38
C ILE A 191 9.25 -12.13 -6.45
N THR A 192 10.19 -11.29 -6.88
CA THR A 192 10.42 -9.97 -6.29
C THR A 192 10.02 -8.90 -7.28
N LEU A 193 9.39 -7.84 -6.80
CA LEU A 193 9.08 -6.65 -7.58
C LEU A 193 9.84 -5.48 -6.98
N THR A 194 10.61 -4.78 -7.80
CA THR A 194 11.27 -3.54 -7.41
C THR A 194 10.46 -2.36 -7.92
N LEU A 195 9.97 -1.54 -7.00
CA LEU A 195 9.26 -0.30 -7.27
C LEU A 195 10.23 0.87 -7.06
N GLU A 196 10.40 1.73 -8.06
CA GLU A 196 11.22 2.93 -7.96
C GLU A 196 10.34 4.17 -7.88
N PHE A 197 10.52 4.96 -6.83
CA PHE A 197 9.86 6.25 -6.61
C PHE A 197 10.86 7.39 -6.81
N GLU A 198 10.40 8.52 -7.32
CA GLU A 198 11.19 9.72 -7.54
C GLU A 198 10.48 10.93 -6.97
N PHE A 199 11.18 11.73 -6.18
CA PHE A 199 10.77 13.09 -5.89
C PHE A 199 11.18 13.96 -7.06
N VAL A 200 10.21 14.41 -7.85
CA VAL A 200 10.47 15.15 -9.09
C VAL A 200 11.01 16.55 -8.78
N ASP A 201 12.20 16.84 -9.26
CA ASP A 201 12.74 18.22 -9.25
C ASP A 201 12.07 19.02 -10.37
N ASN A 202 11.22 19.97 -10.00
CA ASN A 202 10.51 20.85 -10.96
C ASN A 202 11.29 22.15 -11.28
N GLY A 203 12.50 22.30 -10.74
CA GLY A 203 13.35 23.46 -10.95
C GLY A 203 12.98 24.66 -10.09
N GLU A 204 11.99 24.54 -9.20
CA GLU A 204 11.56 25.57 -8.27
C GLU A 204 12.00 25.24 -6.83
N VAL A 205 11.78 26.18 -5.90
CA VAL A 205 12.10 25.97 -4.48
C VAL A 205 11.04 25.08 -3.84
N GLN A 206 11.38 23.81 -3.56
CA GLN A 206 10.50 22.80 -2.98
C GLN A 206 10.70 22.61 -1.47
N ASN A 207 11.14 23.65 -0.75
CA ASN A 207 11.48 23.59 0.69
C ASN A 207 10.28 23.24 1.59
N ALA A 208 9.03 23.45 1.14
CA ALA A 208 7.85 23.09 1.90
C ALA A 208 7.74 21.58 2.17
N TYR A 209 8.36 20.75 1.33
CA TYR A 209 8.35 19.30 1.41
C TYR A 209 9.50 18.71 2.21
N ILE A 210 10.52 19.53 2.52
CA ILE A 210 11.75 19.09 3.17
C ILE A 210 11.70 19.53 4.64
N SER A 211 11.86 18.59 5.56
CA SER A 211 12.00 18.89 6.98
C SER A 211 13.39 19.44 7.26
N PHE A 212 13.51 20.74 7.41
CA PHE A 212 14.73 21.33 7.96
C PHE A 212 14.62 21.39 9.49
N ALA A 213 15.38 20.53 10.15
CA ALA A 213 15.71 20.72 11.55
C ALA A 213 16.81 21.79 11.68
N ASP A 214 16.54 23.03 11.29
CA ASP A 214 17.43 24.14 11.64
C ASP A 214 17.10 24.62 13.05
N HIS A 215 17.83 24.08 14.01
CA HIS A 215 17.72 24.47 15.41
C HIS A 215 18.34 25.82 15.74
N SER A 216 18.85 26.57 14.75
CA SER A 216 19.62 27.79 14.98
C SER A 216 18.82 29.07 14.90
N SER A 217 17.63 29.08 14.29
CA SER A 217 16.91 30.32 13.98
C SER A 217 15.64 30.57 14.80
N GLY A 218 15.16 29.63 15.59
CA GLY A 218 13.93 29.80 16.39
C GLY A 218 12.65 29.91 15.56
N ASP A 219 12.74 29.78 14.26
CA ASP A 219 11.57 29.70 13.36
C ASP A 219 10.83 28.38 13.53
N ALA A 220 9.51 28.43 13.42
CA ALA A 220 8.67 27.26 13.57
C ALA A 220 9.15 26.14 12.66
N VAL A 221 9.50 25.00 13.28
CA VAL A 221 9.86 23.76 12.56
C VAL A 221 8.74 23.45 11.58
N LYS A 222 9.00 23.61 10.28
CA LYS A 222 8.06 23.14 9.25
C LYS A 222 7.93 21.65 9.47
N ALA A 223 6.73 21.19 9.82
CA ALA A 223 6.47 19.77 10.00
C ALA A 223 6.78 19.07 8.67
N SER A 224 7.54 17.97 8.73
CA SER A 224 7.74 17.12 7.55
C SER A 224 6.38 16.68 7.02
N LEU A 225 6.14 16.85 5.73
CA LEU A 225 4.94 16.33 5.11
C LEU A 225 5.03 14.82 5.07
N ASN A 226 4.02 14.16 5.64
CA ASN A 226 3.93 12.71 5.64
C ASN A 226 3.21 12.24 4.38
N LEU A 227 3.75 11.20 3.78
CA LEU A 227 3.17 10.54 2.64
C LEU A 227 3.10 9.03 2.94
N SER A 228 1.95 8.43 2.73
CA SER A 228 1.79 6.98 2.87
C SER A 228 0.88 6.39 1.79
N ARG A 229 1.16 5.18 1.35
CA ARG A 229 0.35 4.42 0.39
C ARG A 229 0.34 2.95 0.78
N THR A 230 -0.70 2.25 0.36
CA THR A 230 -0.79 0.80 0.51
C THR A 230 -0.69 0.14 -0.86
N LEU A 231 0.25 -0.79 -0.98
CA LEU A 231 0.30 -1.72 -2.12
C LEU A 231 -0.72 -2.83 -1.88
N ILE A 232 -1.61 -3.03 -2.84
CA ILE A 232 -2.69 -4.03 -2.75
C ILE A 232 -2.40 -5.10 -3.79
N CYS A 233 -2.15 -6.32 -3.32
CA CYS A 233 -1.92 -7.48 -4.16
C CYS A 233 -3.23 -8.25 -4.33
N TYR A 234 -3.85 -8.20 -5.49
CA TYR A 234 -5.03 -8.98 -5.83
C TYR A 234 -4.63 -10.34 -6.39
N PHE A 235 -5.21 -11.40 -5.85
CA PHE A 235 -4.91 -12.79 -6.22
C PHE A 235 -6.15 -13.56 -6.67
N ASP A 236 -6.02 -14.23 -7.81
CA ASP A 236 -7.00 -15.19 -8.33
C ASP A 236 -6.31 -16.51 -8.70
N PHE A 237 -7.07 -17.59 -8.78
CA PHE A 237 -6.54 -18.83 -9.37
C PHE A 237 -6.43 -18.67 -10.89
N ALA A 238 -5.32 -19.14 -11.45
CA ALA A 238 -5.20 -19.27 -12.90
C ALA A 238 -6.18 -20.39 -13.37
N GLU A 239 -6.91 -20.12 -14.45
CA GLU A 239 -7.83 -21.07 -15.07
C GLU A 239 -7.09 -22.23 -15.78
#